data_3bb68ffcd8ccf3c52cf03c6e5bd0f958
#
_entry.id   3bb68ffcd8ccf3c52cf03c6e5bd0f958
#
_cell.length_a   1.000
_cell.length_b   1.000
_cell.length_c   1.000
_cell.angle_alpha   90.00
_cell.angle_beta   90.00
_cell.angle_gamma   90.00
#
_symmetry.space_group_name_H-M   'P 1'
#
loop_
_entity.id
_entity.type
_entity.pdbx_description
1 polymer ?
#
loop_
_entity_poly.entity_id
_entity_poly.type
_entity_poly.pdbx_seq_one_letter_code
_entity_poly.pdbx_strand_id
1 'polypeptide(L)'
;MKFKTYITEALKAEDYEASIVMGFYELKGKPITDNPTDYGISDKVFNVIKENPKALEAGRKIATAVLKQYPALKNKEAEQYGRAKATLTDFWKSHGATDITPKTDVLIGDMRFSVKIGIAQLMSGGKAESTATFEAATKNSNPELKKSPQYKTTTDVLEGFVKSTLAPSQLRPLIKAGTNDVVNKAEKAHKDCMEELGKLFNESKSFKVEFAREAMSGYEKFGRSSNAAAEFMLVASADGGTVKIHSVDDDTYCLKIANAMKLQARFKTSSRKIKGQKTGEYNFWSVISLIVDSMQETEELNESIELHELKLLRVIRGWVTKTWRKVTTFFKGGIMKLKTFLGVKPDPSFNNKIKF
;
A
#
# COMPACT_ATOMS: atom_id res chain seq x y z
N MET A 1 39.82 -2.71 -29.44
CA MET A 1 38.51 -3.22 -29.00
C MET A 1 37.99 -2.34 -27.89
N LYS A 2 36.96 -1.51 -28.13
CA LYS A 2 36.33 -0.74 -27.06
C LYS A 2 35.29 -1.64 -26.40
N PHE A 3 35.54 -2.04 -25.15
CA PHE A 3 34.51 -2.67 -24.33
C PHE A 3 33.41 -1.65 -24.10
N LYS A 4 32.27 -1.81 -24.74
CA LYS A 4 31.02 -1.18 -24.32
C LYS A 4 30.64 -1.83 -22.99
N THR A 5 30.94 -1.18 -21.90
CA THR A 5 30.37 -1.49 -20.59
C THR A 5 28.87 -1.26 -20.74
N TYR A 6 28.10 -2.33 -20.90
CA TYR A 6 26.65 -2.27 -20.74
C TYR A 6 26.41 -2.00 -19.26
N ILE A 7 26.25 -0.72 -18.90
CA ILE A 7 25.56 -0.35 -17.67
C ILE A 7 24.11 -0.75 -17.95
N THR A 8 23.70 -1.90 -17.45
CA THR A 8 22.27 -2.23 -17.37
C THR A 8 21.67 -1.22 -16.41
N GLU A 9 21.05 -0.16 -16.96
CA GLU A 9 20.23 0.73 -16.15
C GLU A 9 19.21 -0.12 -15.41
N ALA A 10 19.07 0.12 -14.10
CA ALA A 10 18.07 -0.55 -13.31
C ALA A 10 16.68 -0.27 -13.91
N LEU A 11 15.88 -1.31 -14.06
CA LEU A 11 14.53 -1.19 -14.60
C LEU A 11 13.71 -0.23 -13.75
N LYS A 12 12.90 0.59 -14.41
CA LYS A 12 11.95 1.49 -13.78
C LYS A 12 10.61 0.81 -13.58
N ALA A 13 9.73 1.40 -12.77
CA ALA A 13 8.39 0.87 -12.56
C ALA A 13 7.64 0.68 -13.90
N GLU A 14 7.70 1.67 -14.80
CA GLU A 14 7.07 1.61 -16.12
C GLU A 14 7.58 0.45 -16.99
N ASP A 15 8.84 0.03 -16.80
CA ASP A 15 9.42 -1.11 -17.54
C ASP A 15 8.84 -2.44 -17.06
N TYR A 16 8.63 -2.58 -15.73
CA TYR A 16 7.96 -3.77 -15.16
C TYR A 16 6.51 -3.88 -15.57
N GLU A 17 5.77 -2.77 -15.54
CA GLU A 17 4.37 -2.71 -15.97
C GLU A 17 4.25 -3.18 -17.44
N ALA A 18 5.09 -2.63 -18.32
CA ALA A 18 5.13 -3.03 -19.73
C ALA A 18 5.54 -4.50 -19.90
N SER A 19 6.52 -4.97 -19.12
CA SER A 19 6.97 -6.37 -19.20
C SER A 19 5.88 -7.37 -18.82
N ILE A 20 4.98 -7.01 -17.87
CA ILE A 20 3.83 -7.82 -17.49
C ILE A 20 2.85 -7.91 -18.67
N VAL A 21 2.54 -6.81 -19.33
CA VAL A 21 1.65 -6.78 -20.49
C VAL A 21 2.26 -7.59 -21.66
N MET A 22 3.53 -7.41 -21.96
CA MET A 22 4.22 -8.18 -23.01
C MET A 22 4.23 -9.67 -22.69
N GLY A 23 4.56 -10.04 -21.44
CA GLY A 23 4.56 -11.43 -20.97
C GLY A 23 3.18 -12.07 -21.03
N PHE A 24 2.11 -11.30 -20.74
CA PHE A 24 0.73 -11.75 -20.86
C PHE A 24 0.40 -12.15 -22.31
N TYR A 25 0.77 -11.33 -23.30
CA TYR A 25 0.54 -11.66 -24.72
C TYR A 25 1.42 -12.79 -25.22
N GLU A 26 2.65 -12.94 -24.73
CA GLU A 26 3.46 -14.12 -25.01
C GLU A 26 2.78 -15.42 -24.56
N LEU A 27 2.22 -15.43 -23.34
CA LEU A 27 1.49 -16.59 -22.79
C LEU A 27 0.23 -16.94 -23.62
N LYS A 28 -0.34 -15.95 -24.33
CA LYS A 28 -1.45 -16.14 -25.25
C LYS A 28 -1.00 -16.64 -26.63
N GLY A 29 0.30 -16.77 -26.88
CA GLY A 29 0.85 -17.07 -28.21
C GLY A 29 0.70 -15.92 -29.23
N LYS A 30 0.49 -14.69 -28.74
CA LYS A 30 0.32 -13.48 -29.53
C LYS A 30 1.29 -12.38 -29.07
N PRO A 31 2.61 -12.58 -29.18
CA PRO A 31 3.57 -11.60 -28.69
C PRO A 31 3.37 -10.24 -29.34
N ILE A 32 3.57 -9.17 -28.57
CA ILE A 32 3.54 -7.80 -29.10
C ILE A 32 4.80 -7.60 -29.94
N THR A 33 4.64 -7.45 -31.24
CA THR A 33 5.74 -7.25 -32.20
C THR A 33 5.69 -5.88 -32.86
N ASP A 34 4.48 -5.36 -33.07
CA ASP A 34 4.19 -4.12 -33.76
C ASP A 34 3.20 -3.29 -32.93
N ASN A 35 3.23 -1.96 -33.11
CA ASN A 35 2.31 -1.01 -32.50
C ASN A 35 2.18 -1.14 -30.96
N PRO A 36 3.28 -1.13 -30.17
CA PRO A 36 3.21 -1.28 -28.72
C PRO A 36 2.32 -0.22 -28.05
N THR A 37 2.10 0.93 -28.69
CA THR A 37 1.22 2.00 -28.22
C THR A 37 -0.25 1.60 -28.13
N ASP A 38 -0.70 0.61 -28.93
CA ASP A 38 -2.06 0.07 -28.85
C ASP A 38 -2.31 -0.65 -27.50
N TYR A 39 -1.23 -1.07 -26.85
CA TYR A 39 -1.23 -1.71 -25.52
C TYR A 39 -0.83 -0.74 -24.40
N GLY A 40 -0.80 0.56 -24.68
CA GLY A 40 -0.39 1.61 -23.74
C GLY A 40 1.12 1.67 -23.49
N ILE A 41 1.92 0.88 -24.18
CA ILE A 41 3.38 0.82 -24.02
C ILE A 41 4.03 1.83 -25.00
N SER A 42 4.87 2.73 -24.49
CA SER A 42 5.62 3.62 -25.36
C SER A 42 6.72 2.88 -26.12
N ASP A 43 7.05 3.31 -27.34
CA ASP A 43 8.13 2.72 -28.16
C ASP A 43 9.45 2.63 -27.39
N LYS A 44 9.76 3.64 -26.60
CA LYS A 44 10.97 3.67 -25.78
C LYS A 44 10.99 2.54 -24.76
N VAL A 45 9.91 2.34 -24.02
CA VAL A 45 9.79 1.30 -23.00
C VAL A 45 9.77 -0.07 -23.66
N PHE A 46 9.03 -0.23 -24.75
CA PHE A 46 8.98 -1.46 -25.53
C PHE A 46 10.38 -1.92 -25.95
N ASN A 47 11.19 -1.02 -26.54
CA ASN A 47 12.55 -1.35 -26.96
C ASN A 47 13.46 -1.74 -25.78
N VAL A 48 13.33 -1.06 -24.62
CA VAL A 48 14.07 -1.43 -23.40
C VAL A 48 13.75 -2.87 -22.97
N ILE A 49 12.47 -3.23 -22.96
CA ILE A 49 12.04 -4.58 -22.53
C ILE A 49 12.43 -5.64 -23.56
N LYS A 50 12.24 -5.35 -24.86
CA LYS A 50 12.61 -6.26 -25.96
C LYS A 50 14.10 -6.61 -25.93
N GLU A 51 14.96 -5.67 -25.57
CA GLU A 51 16.40 -5.86 -25.44
C GLU A 51 16.83 -6.45 -24.08
N ASN A 52 15.90 -6.65 -23.14
CA ASN A 52 16.17 -7.17 -21.81
C ASN A 52 15.41 -8.49 -21.53
N PRO A 53 15.98 -9.65 -21.87
CA PRO A 53 15.33 -10.94 -21.68
C PRO A 53 14.94 -11.23 -20.23
N LYS A 54 15.69 -10.70 -19.24
CA LYS A 54 15.37 -10.87 -17.81
C LYS A 54 14.11 -10.12 -17.43
N ALA A 55 13.92 -8.92 -17.95
CA ALA A 55 12.70 -8.13 -17.70
C ALA A 55 11.47 -8.82 -18.30
N LEU A 56 11.59 -9.33 -19.54
CA LEU A 56 10.51 -10.04 -20.19
C LEU A 56 10.18 -11.35 -19.47
N GLU A 57 11.18 -12.10 -19.02
CA GLU A 57 10.99 -13.31 -18.21
C GLU A 57 10.30 -13.01 -16.87
N ALA A 58 10.69 -11.93 -16.16
CA ALA A 58 10.02 -11.48 -14.94
C ALA A 58 8.54 -11.14 -15.21
N GLY A 59 8.28 -10.36 -16.27
CA GLY A 59 6.91 -10.03 -16.69
C GLY A 59 6.07 -11.27 -17.00
N ARG A 60 6.64 -12.25 -17.69
CA ARG A 60 5.99 -13.53 -18.00
C ARG A 60 5.66 -14.35 -16.76
N LYS A 61 6.58 -14.41 -15.77
CA LYS A 61 6.32 -15.08 -14.49
C LYS A 61 5.19 -14.41 -13.73
N ILE A 62 5.20 -13.06 -13.68
CA ILE A 62 4.14 -12.29 -13.02
C ILE A 62 2.80 -12.52 -13.72
N ALA A 63 2.74 -12.42 -15.05
CA ALA A 63 1.54 -12.69 -15.83
C ALA A 63 1.04 -14.13 -15.63
N THR A 64 1.94 -15.12 -15.52
CA THR A 64 1.60 -16.53 -15.20
C THR A 64 0.94 -16.63 -13.83
N ALA A 65 1.45 -15.94 -12.81
CA ALA A 65 0.87 -15.94 -11.48
C ALA A 65 -0.53 -15.28 -11.46
N VAL A 66 -0.71 -14.17 -12.20
CA VAL A 66 -2.03 -13.54 -12.38
C VAL A 66 -3.01 -14.51 -13.02
N LEU A 67 -2.65 -15.17 -14.12
CA LEU A 67 -3.51 -16.13 -14.81
C LEU A 67 -3.80 -17.38 -13.98
N LYS A 68 -2.87 -17.80 -13.12
CA LYS A 68 -3.09 -18.92 -12.19
C LYS A 68 -4.15 -18.56 -11.14
N GLN A 69 -4.14 -17.33 -10.62
CA GLN A 69 -5.10 -16.87 -9.62
C GLN A 69 -6.45 -16.48 -10.27
N TYR A 70 -6.42 -15.94 -11.50
CA TYR A 70 -7.59 -15.47 -12.24
C TYR A 70 -7.63 -16.08 -13.66
N PRO A 71 -7.95 -17.37 -13.80
CA PRO A 71 -7.92 -18.06 -15.11
C PRO A 71 -8.83 -17.45 -16.18
N ALA A 72 -9.92 -16.80 -15.76
CA ALA A 72 -10.86 -16.12 -16.65
C ALA A 72 -10.23 -14.97 -17.46
N LEU A 73 -9.09 -14.43 -17.01
CA LEU A 73 -8.38 -13.37 -17.72
C LEU A 73 -7.65 -13.85 -18.97
N LYS A 74 -7.43 -15.15 -19.16
CA LYS A 74 -6.67 -15.72 -20.29
C LYS A 74 -7.14 -15.20 -21.66
N ASN A 75 -8.45 -14.96 -21.81
CA ASN A 75 -9.04 -14.52 -23.07
C ASN A 75 -9.30 -13.01 -23.12
N LYS A 76 -8.89 -12.27 -22.10
CA LYS A 76 -9.05 -10.82 -22.04
C LYS A 76 -7.88 -10.10 -22.68
N GLU A 77 -8.05 -8.80 -22.95
CA GLU A 77 -6.97 -7.93 -23.39
C GLU A 77 -6.25 -7.32 -22.18
N ALA A 78 -4.97 -6.98 -22.35
CA ALA A 78 -4.15 -6.33 -21.33
C ALA A 78 -3.52 -5.05 -21.89
N GLU A 79 -3.40 -4.03 -21.04
CA GLU A 79 -2.72 -2.78 -21.41
C GLU A 79 -1.99 -2.16 -20.21
N GLN A 80 -0.92 -1.42 -20.50
CA GLN A 80 -0.32 -0.49 -19.55
C GLN A 80 -1.19 0.76 -19.48
N TYR A 81 -1.69 1.10 -18.27
CA TYR A 81 -2.67 2.17 -18.13
C TYR A 81 -1.99 3.54 -17.96
N GLY A 82 -2.19 4.43 -18.93
CA GLY A 82 -1.51 5.73 -18.99
C GLY A 82 -2.33 6.90 -18.43
N ARG A 83 -1.63 7.97 -18.07
CA ARG A 83 -2.21 9.23 -17.54
C ARG A 83 -3.26 9.87 -18.44
N ALA A 84 -3.11 9.78 -19.75
CA ALA A 84 -4.02 10.40 -20.71
C ALA A 84 -5.46 9.89 -20.61
N LYS A 85 -5.68 8.73 -20.00
CA LYS A 85 -6.99 8.08 -19.82
C LYS A 85 -7.65 8.42 -18.47
N ALA A 86 -6.96 9.10 -17.56
CA ALA A 86 -7.42 9.34 -16.19
C ALA A 86 -8.13 10.70 -16.06
N THR A 87 -9.28 10.70 -15.36
CA THR A 87 -10.06 11.91 -15.06
C THR A 87 -10.33 11.98 -13.56
N LEU A 88 -10.03 13.14 -12.95
CA LEU A 88 -10.29 13.37 -11.53
C LEU A 88 -11.78 13.54 -11.26
N THR A 89 -12.24 13.06 -10.10
CA THR A 89 -13.58 13.36 -9.59
C THR A 89 -13.72 14.84 -9.19
N ASP A 90 -14.95 15.32 -9.12
CA ASP A 90 -15.21 16.69 -8.64
C ASP A 90 -14.85 16.84 -7.16
N PHE A 91 -15.01 15.78 -6.37
CA PHE A 91 -14.51 15.75 -4.99
C PHE A 91 -12.99 16.05 -4.95
N TRP A 92 -12.19 15.39 -5.76
CA TRP A 92 -10.75 15.61 -5.75
C TRP A 92 -10.36 17.01 -6.24
N LYS A 93 -11.01 17.49 -7.30
CA LYS A 93 -10.80 18.84 -7.85
C LYS A 93 -11.18 19.94 -6.85
N SER A 94 -12.23 19.73 -6.03
CA SER A 94 -12.67 20.73 -5.03
C SER A 94 -11.61 21.05 -3.98
N HIS A 95 -10.63 20.15 -3.77
CA HIS A 95 -9.45 20.38 -2.92
C HIS A 95 -8.27 21.04 -3.65
N GLY A 96 -8.44 21.45 -4.91
CA GLY A 96 -7.38 22.08 -5.73
C GLY A 96 -6.32 21.09 -6.24
N ALA A 97 -6.57 19.79 -6.12
CA ALA A 97 -5.67 18.75 -6.63
C ALA A 97 -5.77 18.62 -8.15
N THR A 98 -4.64 18.47 -8.82
CA THR A 98 -4.54 18.46 -10.29
C THR A 98 -3.76 17.27 -10.85
N ASP A 99 -3.16 16.43 -10.00
CA ASP A 99 -2.39 15.28 -10.46
C ASP A 99 -3.31 14.16 -10.93
N ILE A 100 -3.25 13.88 -12.23
CA ILE A 100 -4.01 12.81 -12.90
C ILE A 100 -3.25 11.49 -13.01
N THR A 101 -2.17 11.30 -12.24
CA THR A 101 -1.45 10.02 -12.23
C THR A 101 -2.37 8.92 -11.71
N PRO A 102 -2.68 7.90 -12.55
CA PRO A 102 -3.57 6.81 -12.15
C PRO A 102 -2.95 5.96 -11.04
N LYS A 103 -3.78 5.17 -10.39
CA LYS A 103 -3.35 4.12 -9.45
C LYS A 103 -3.27 2.76 -10.13
N THR A 104 -4.04 2.58 -11.19
CA THR A 104 -3.91 1.41 -12.06
C THR A 104 -2.66 1.57 -12.92
N ASP A 105 -1.76 0.62 -12.83
CA ASP A 105 -0.55 0.52 -13.62
C ASP A 105 -0.75 -0.45 -14.80
N VAL A 106 -1.49 -1.55 -14.58
CA VAL A 106 -1.82 -2.56 -15.60
C VAL A 106 -3.31 -2.90 -15.51
N LEU A 107 -3.99 -2.89 -16.66
CA LEU A 107 -5.38 -3.30 -16.83
C LEU A 107 -5.42 -4.61 -17.60
N ILE A 108 -6.12 -5.65 -17.08
CA ILE A 108 -6.34 -6.92 -17.78
C ILE A 108 -7.84 -7.23 -17.76
N GLY A 109 -8.50 -7.11 -18.89
CA GLY A 109 -9.97 -7.10 -18.94
C GLY A 109 -10.52 -5.96 -18.10
N ASP A 110 -11.31 -6.29 -17.08
CA ASP A 110 -11.88 -5.31 -16.14
C ASP A 110 -11.08 -5.21 -14.83
N MET A 111 -10.04 -6.04 -14.66
CA MET A 111 -9.24 -6.05 -13.43
C MET A 111 -8.12 -5.02 -13.48
N ARG A 112 -8.04 -4.20 -12.44
CA ARG A 112 -7.20 -3.00 -12.33
C ARG A 112 -6.12 -3.21 -11.29
N PHE A 113 -4.87 -3.37 -11.75
CA PHE A 113 -3.73 -3.71 -10.90
C PHE A 113 -2.82 -2.49 -10.69
N SER A 114 -2.51 -2.17 -9.43
CA SER A 114 -1.37 -1.33 -9.09
C SER A 114 -0.17 -2.22 -8.82
N VAL A 115 0.89 -2.06 -9.62
CA VAL A 115 2.08 -2.92 -9.58
C VAL A 115 3.13 -2.34 -8.64
N LYS A 116 3.67 -3.16 -7.73
CA LYS A 116 4.72 -2.75 -6.80
C LYS A 116 5.87 -3.77 -6.80
N ILE A 117 7.06 -3.26 -7.09
CA ILE A 117 8.29 -4.03 -7.12
C ILE A 117 9.26 -3.43 -6.10
N GLY A 118 9.56 -4.17 -5.03
CA GLY A 118 10.46 -3.68 -3.96
C GLY A 118 9.85 -2.54 -3.13
N ILE A 119 10.61 -1.46 -2.91
CA ILE A 119 10.17 -0.28 -2.15
C ILE A 119 9.02 0.42 -2.89
N ALA A 120 7.90 0.56 -2.21
CA ALA A 120 6.71 1.17 -2.80
C ALA A 120 6.43 2.56 -2.21
N GLN A 121 6.32 3.56 -3.08
CA GLN A 121 5.76 4.85 -2.73
C GLN A 121 4.29 4.86 -3.14
N LEU A 122 3.39 4.74 -2.15
CA LEU A 122 1.95 4.70 -2.39
C LEU A 122 1.36 6.09 -2.69
N MET A 123 1.93 7.13 -2.08
CA MET A 123 1.53 8.51 -2.26
C MET A 123 2.76 9.41 -2.28
N SER A 124 2.76 10.41 -3.15
CA SER A 124 3.73 11.51 -3.17
C SER A 124 3.02 12.77 -3.60
N GLY A 125 2.00 13.13 -2.84
CA GLY A 125 1.13 14.24 -3.15
C GLY A 125 1.68 15.57 -2.68
N GLY A 126 1.46 16.62 -3.47
CA GLY A 126 1.56 17.99 -3.00
C GLY A 126 0.48 18.27 -1.95
N LYS A 127 0.43 19.51 -1.48
CA LYS A 127 -0.51 19.93 -0.43
C LYS A 127 -1.97 19.57 -0.73
N ALA A 128 -2.44 19.95 -1.92
CA ALA A 128 -3.82 19.70 -2.35
C ALA A 128 -4.13 18.19 -2.42
N GLU A 129 -3.20 17.38 -2.97
CA GLU A 129 -3.33 15.93 -2.99
C GLU A 129 -3.38 15.33 -1.57
N SER A 130 -2.56 15.85 -0.65
CA SER A 130 -2.54 15.39 0.73
C SER A 130 -3.84 15.73 1.46
N THR A 131 -4.36 16.92 1.24
CA THR A 131 -5.66 17.34 1.79
C THR A 131 -6.79 16.48 1.22
N ALA A 132 -6.82 16.26 -0.09
CA ALA A 132 -7.83 15.42 -0.72
C ALA A 132 -7.79 13.98 -0.19
N THR A 133 -6.59 13.40 0.01
CA THR A 133 -6.45 12.06 0.61
C THR A 133 -6.95 12.01 2.05
N PHE A 134 -6.65 13.04 2.85
CA PHE A 134 -7.13 13.17 4.23
C PHE A 134 -8.66 13.24 4.29
N GLU A 135 -9.27 14.10 3.46
CA GLU A 135 -10.73 14.24 3.39
C GLU A 135 -11.42 12.99 2.86
N ALA A 136 -10.82 12.29 1.89
CA ALA A 136 -11.30 11.01 1.39
C ALA A 136 -11.32 9.96 2.51
N ALA A 137 -10.23 9.84 3.26
CA ALA A 137 -10.16 8.94 4.40
C ALA A 137 -11.18 9.30 5.49
N THR A 138 -11.36 10.59 5.75
CA THR A 138 -12.36 11.08 6.70
C THR A 138 -13.78 10.74 6.27
N LYS A 139 -14.10 10.93 5.00
CA LYS A 139 -15.43 10.65 4.42
C LYS A 139 -15.82 9.19 4.58
N ASN A 140 -14.84 8.28 4.38
CA ASN A 140 -15.07 6.84 4.36
C ASN A 140 -14.84 6.16 5.73
N SER A 141 -14.31 6.90 6.71
CA SER A 141 -14.11 6.39 8.07
C SER A 141 -15.36 6.54 8.93
N ASN A 142 -15.24 6.20 10.23
CA ASN A 142 -16.33 6.39 11.20
C ASN A 142 -16.75 7.87 11.29
N PRO A 143 -18.04 8.21 11.09
CA PRO A 143 -18.56 9.59 11.21
C PRO A 143 -18.27 10.28 12.56
N GLU A 144 -18.12 9.52 13.65
CA GLU A 144 -17.78 10.06 14.97
C GLU A 144 -16.37 10.67 15.03
N LEU A 145 -15.50 10.30 14.06
CA LEU A 145 -14.15 10.86 13.98
C LEU A 145 -14.15 12.39 13.95
N LYS A 146 -15.06 13.00 13.21
CA LYS A 146 -15.16 14.47 13.10
C LYS A 146 -15.47 15.18 14.41
N LYS A 147 -15.99 14.46 15.42
CA LYS A 147 -16.26 14.98 16.75
C LYS A 147 -15.05 14.90 17.69
N SER A 148 -14.00 14.16 17.30
CA SER A 148 -12.82 13.99 18.14
C SER A 148 -12.00 15.28 18.20
N PRO A 149 -11.49 15.68 19.39
CA PRO A 149 -10.58 16.80 19.53
C PRO A 149 -9.31 16.63 18.68
N GLN A 150 -8.79 15.39 18.57
CA GLN A 150 -7.62 15.07 17.77
C GLN A 150 -7.86 15.33 16.28
N TYR A 151 -9.06 14.99 15.77
CA TYR A 151 -9.41 15.28 14.38
C TYR A 151 -9.35 16.80 14.11
N LYS A 152 -9.94 17.61 14.98
CA LYS A 152 -9.91 19.06 14.86
C LYS A 152 -8.47 19.59 14.87
N THR A 153 -7.67 19.16 15.83
CA THR A 153 -6.25 19.57 15.92
C THR A 153 -5.48 19.18 14.65
N THR A 154 -5.67 17.96 14.16
CA THR A 154 -5.01 17.47 12.93
C THR A 154 -5.45 18.29 11.71
N THR A 155 -6.73 18.65 11.60
CA THR A 155 -7.25 19.48 10.51
C THR A 155 -6.63 20.88 10.55
N ASP A 156 -6.59 21.51 11.72
CA ASP A 156 -6.01 22.85 11.90
C ASP A 156 -4.52 22.86 11.52
N VAL A 157 -3.78 21.83 11.93
CA VAL A 157 -2.34 21.69 11.60
C VAL A 157 -2.14 21.40 10.10
N LEU A 158 -2.99 20.58 9.48
CA LEU A 158 -2.92 20.31 8.04
C LEU A 158 -3.23 21.58 7.23
N GLU A 159 -4.22 22.36 7.61
CA GLU A 159 -4.48 23.66 7.00
C GLU A 159 -3.32 24.63 7.19
N GLY A 160 -2.73 24.69 8.37
CA GLY A 160 -1.53 25.46 8.65
C GLY A 160 -0.36 25.04 7.76
N PHE A 161 -0.14 23.74 7.57
CA PHE A 161 0.83 23.19 6.64
C PHE A 161 0.56 23.66 5.19
N VAL A 162 -0.69 23.58 4.75
CA VAL A 162 -1.09 24.02 3.40
C VAL A 162 -0.86 25.53 3.22
N LYS A 163 -1.16 26.35 4.21
CA LYS A 163 -1.03 27.81 4.15
C LYS A 163 0.41 28.31 4.29
N SER A 164 1.21 27.65 5.13
CA SER A 164 2.58 28.09 5.49
C SER A 164 3.65 27.77 4.45
N THR A 165 3.39 26.83 3.54
CA THR A 165 4.37 26.43 2.57
C THR A 165 4.44 27.41 1.41
N LEU A 166 5.62 27.97 1.22
CA LEU A 166 5.92 28.88 0.14
C LEU A 166 5.83 28.18 -1.22
N ALA A 167 5.56 28.95 -2.26
CA ALA A 167 5.71 28.48 -3.62
C ALA A 167 7.17 27.99 -3.88
N PRO A 168 7.38 27.00 -4.75
CA PRO A 168 8.72 26.48 -5.03
C PRO A 168 9.73 27.56 -5.43
N SER A 169 9.30 28.57 -6.19
CA SER A 169 10.13 29.71 -6.61
C SER A 169 10.60 30.59 -5.43
N GLN A 170 9.80 30.68 -4.37
CA GLN A 170 10.13 31.46 -3.18
C GLN A 170 11.02 30.65 -2.21
N LEU A 171 10.75 29.36 -2.05
CA LEU A 171 11.44 28.51 -1.12
C LEU A 171 12.88 28.19 -1.54
N ARG A 172 13.12 28.06 -2.83
CA ARG A 172 14.41 27.68 -3.40
C ARG A 172 15.58 28.62 -3.07
N PRO A 173 15.46 29.94 -3.27
CA PRO A 173 16.54 30.86 -2.90
C PRO A 173 16.89 30.78 -1.43
N LEU A 174 15.87 30.58 -0.60
CA LEU A 174 16.01 30.50 0.85
C LEU A 174 16.75 29.25 1.28
N ILE A 175 16.43 28.07 0.71
CA ILE A 175 17.15 26.81 0.97
C ILE A 175 18.63 26.94 0.53
N LYS A 176 18.90 27.55 -0.61
CA LYS A 176 20.26 27.76 -1.11
C LYS A 176 21.09 28.70 -0.23
N ALA A 177 20.44 29.66 0.40
CA ALA A 177 21.11 30.60 1.30
C ALA A 177 21.50 29.97 2.65
N GLY A 178 21.04 28.75 2.94
CA GLY A 178 21.49 27.96 4.08
C GLY A 178 20.96 28.39 5.45
N THR A 179 20.21 29.48 5.52
CA THR A 179 19.60 29.95 6.77
C THR A 179 18.31 30.66 6.49
N ASN A 180 17.25 30.31 7.17
CA ASN A 180 16.31 31.33 7.52
C ASN A 180 15.04 30.79 8.21
N ASP A 181 14.45 31.64 8.96
CA ASP A 181 13.23 31.42 9.71
C ASP A 181 12.09 30.84 8.88
N VAL A 182 12.08 31.10 7.58
CA VAL A 182 11.04 30.61 6.68
C VAL A 182 11.22 29.13 6.38
N VAL A 183 12.47 28.66 6.17
CA VAL A 183 12.77 27.22 6.00
C VAL A 183 12.48 26.49 7.31
N ASN A 184 12.95 27.03 8.43
CA ASN A 184 12.72 26.46 9.76
C ASN A 184 11.22 26.38 10.09
N LYS A 185 10.43 27.41 9.75
CA LYS A 185 8.98 27.40 9.90
C LYS A 185 8.31 26.32 9.05
N ALA A 186 8.77 26.14 7.80
CA ALA A 186 8.24 25.10 6.92
C ALA A 186 8.60 23.68 7.41
N GLU A 187 9.83 23.48 7.89
CA GLU A 187 10.26 22.21 8.49
C GLU A 187 9.49 21.92 9.79
N LYS A 188 9.26 22.93 10.62
CA LYS A 188 8.42 22.80 11.81
C LYS A 188 7.00 22.39 11.42
N ALA A 189 6.39 23.05 10.43
CA ALA A 189 5.06 22.68 9.93
C ALA A 189 5.00 21.25 9.37
N HIS A 190 6.07 20.76 8.72
CA HIS A 190 6.21 19.37 8.30
C HIS A 190 6.18 18.42 9.51
N LYS A 191 6.95 18.74 10.54
CA LYS A 191 7.04 17.92 11.76
C LYS A 191 5.69 17.89 12.50
N ASP A 192 5.10 19.04 12.74
CA ASP A 192 3.83 19.17 13.44
C ASP A 192 2.71 18.40 12.70
N CYS A 193 2.67 18.50 11.36
CA CYS A 193 1.70 17.78 10.55
C CYS A 193 1.87 16.26 10.67
N MET A 194 3.10 15.74 10.66
CA MET A 194 3.36 14.31 10.81
C MET A 194 3.03 13.80 12.20
N GLU A 195 3.31 14.58 13.22
CA GLU A 195 3.00 14.25 14.61
C GLU A 195 1.50 14.13 14.83
N GLU A 196 0.72 15.15 14.42
CA GLU A 196 -0.73 15.17 14.63
C GLU A 196 -1.44 14.10 13.77
N LEU A 197 -0.99 13.89 12.54
CA LEU A 197 -1.52 12.81 11.70
C LEU A 197 -1.23 11.43 12.30
N GLY A 198 -0.04 11.25 12.90
CA GLY A 198 0.31 10.04 13.63
C GLY A 198 -0.56 9.79 14.85
N LYS A 199 -0.90 10.84 15.61
CA LYS A 199 -1.85 10.74 16.75
C LYS A 199 -3.24 10.32 16.27
N LEU A 200 -3.73 10.92 15.19
CA LEU A 200 -5.04 10.58 14.63
C LEU A 200 -5.08 9.13 14.12
N PHE A 201 -4.00 8.63 13.51
CA PHE A 201 -3.89 7.23 13.11
C PHE A 201 -3.93 6.26 14.30
N ASN A 202 -3.38 6.68 15.45
CA ASN A 202 -3.43 5.87 16.67
C ASN A 202 -4.81 5.90 17.33
N GLU A 203 -5.53 7.04 17.24
CA GLU A 203 -6.86 7.19 17.78
C GLU A 203 -7.92 6.46 16.93
N SER A 204 -7.80 6.52 15.60
CA SER A 204 -8.82 5.99 14.70
C SER A 204 -8.25 4.95 13.72
N LYS A 205 -8.44 3.67 14.06
CA LYS A 205 -8.10 2.56 13.16
C LYS A 205 -8.83 2.64 11.82
N SER A 206 -10.11 3.01 11.81
CA SER A 206 -10.89 3.12 10.56
C SER A 206 -10.33 4.21 9.65
N PHE A 207 -9.99 5.37 10.19
CA PHE A 207 -9.35 6.44 9.42
C PHE A 207 -7.99 6.00 8.83
N LYS A 208 -7.18 5.32 9.63
CA LYS A 208 -5.88 4.80 9.19
C LYS A 208 -6.02 3.81 8.03
N VAL A 209 -7.00 2.90 8.11
CA VAL A 209 -7.33 1.92 7.06
C VAL A 209 -7.78 2.64 5.79
N GLU A 210 -8.71 3.58 5.89
CA GLU A 210 -9.23 4.32 4.73
C GLU A 210 -8.18 5.23 4.09
N PHE A 211 -7.27 5.79 4.89
CA PHE A 211 -6.14 6.56 4.36
C PHE A 211 -5.20 5.67 3.52
N ALA A 212 -4.88 4.48 4.00
CA ALA A 212 -4.08 3.52 3.25
C ALA A 212 -4.81 3.04 1.99
N ARG A 213 -6.12 2.75 2.10
CA ARG A 213 -6.97 2.33 0.98
C ARG A 213 -6.97 3.38 -0.13
N GLU A 214 -7.25 4.64 0.20
CA GLU A 214 -7.24 5.72 -0.80
C GLU A 214 -5.86 5.91 -1.42
N ALA A 215 -4.79 5.85 -0.61
CA ALA A 215 -3.42 5.95 -1.11
C ALA A 215 -3.07 4.83 -2.12
N MET A 216 -3.61 3.63 -1.96
CA MET A 216 -3.43 2.49 -2.86
C MET A 216 -4.38 2.54 -4.07
N SER A 217 -5.66 2.77 -3.83
CA SER A 217 -6.72 2.60 -4.83
C SER A 217 -7.02 3.86 -5.64
N GLY A 218 -7.00 5.05 -5.00
CA GLY A 218 -7.49 6.28 -5.60
C GLY A 218 -8.99 6.28 -5.88
N TYR A 219 -9.79 5.61 -5.04
CA TYR A 219 -11.23 5.47 -5.24
C TYR A 219 -11.97 6.80 -5.20
N GLU A 220 -11.60 7.71 -4.30
CA GLU A 220 -12.17 9.05 -4.28
C GLU A 220 -11.51 9.96 -5.31
N LYS A 221 -10.25 9.68 -5.66
CA LYS A 221 -9.52 10.43 -6.69
C LYS A 221 -10.12 10.27 -8.07
N PHE A 222 -10.47 9.06 -8.47
CA PHE A 222 -10.88 8.75 -9.84
C PHE A 222 -12.31 8.22 -9.95
N GLY A 223 -12.94 7.87 -8.82
CA GLY A 223 -14.18 7.10 -8.77
C GLY A 223 -13.90 5.60 -8.80
N ARG A 224 -14.62 4.86 -7.94
CA ARG A 224 -14.40 3.41 -7.73
C ARG A 224 -14.52 2.56 -8.99
N SER A 225 -15.39 2.95 -9.93
CA SER A 225 -15.59 2.26 -11.22
C SER A 225 -14.63 2.72 -12.32
N SER A 226 -13.79 3.71 -12.07
CA SER A 226 -12.85 4.22 -13.06
C SER A 226 -11.69 3.26 -13.27
N ASN A 227 -11.29 3.07 -14.53
CA ASN A 227 -10.09 2.30 -14.86
C ASN A 227 -8.79 2.93 -14.31
N ALA A 228 -8.82 4.19 -13.89
CA ALA A 228 -7.68 4.86 -13.25
C ALA A 228 -7.53 4.50 -11.76
N ALA A 229 -8.58 3.95 -11.13
CA ALA A 229 -8.58 3.50 -9.75
C ALA A 229 -8.20 2.01 -9.66
N ALA A 230 -7.25 1.65 -8.80
CA ALA A 230 -6.83 0.25 -8.65
C ALA A 230 -7.73 -0.53 -7.70
N GLU A 231 -8.03 -1.78 -8.06
CA GLU A 231 -8.75 -2.75 -7.21
C GLU A 231 -7.82 -3.74 -6.53
N PHE A 232 -6.67 -3.96 -7.15
CA PHE A 232 -5.70 -4.95 -6.69
C PHE A 232 -4.31 -4.36 -6.59
N MET A 233 -3.62 -4.70 -5.50
CA MET A 233 -2.20 -4.51 -5.38
C MET A 233 -1.49 -5.77 -5.87
N LEU A 234 -0.69 -5.68 -6.92
CA LEU A 234 0.17 -6.73 -7.42
C LEU A 234 1.58 -6.48 -6.92
N VAL A 235 2.02 -7.26 -5.95
CA VAL A 235 3.34 -7.14 -5.33
C VAL A 235 4.23 -8.25 -5.85
N ALA A 236 5.38 -7.93 -6.41
CA ALA A 236 6.28 -8.92 -6.97
C ALA A 236 7.75 -8.63 -6.69
N SER A 237 8.58 -9.69 -6.70
CA SER A 237 10.04 -9.55 -6.74
C SER A 237 10.49 -9.09 -8.13
N ALA A 238 11.66 -8.46 -8.20
CA ALA A 238 12.21 -7.95 -9.44
C ALA A 238 12.46 -9.03 -10.52
N ASP A 239 12.62 -10.28 -10.11
CA ASP A 239 12.78 -11.43 -10.99
C ASP A 239 11.46 -12.17 -11.31
N GLY A 240 10.34 -11.69 -10.74
CA GLY A 240 9.02 -12.30 -10.85
C GLY A 240 8.90 -13.65 -10.13
N GLY A 241 9.85 -14.01 -9.27
CA GLY A 241 9.85 -15.29 -8.55
C GLY A 241 8.79 -15.37 -7.45
N THR A 242 8.51 -14.24 -6.81
CA THR A 242 7.42 -14.10 -5.82
C THR A 242 6.39 -13.13 -6.37
N VAL A 243 5.12 -13.53 -6.36
CA VAL A 243 3.99 -12.68 -6.78
C VAL A 243 2.83 -12.89 -5.82
N LYS A 244 2.33 -11.79 -5.27
CA LYS A 244 1.14 -11.77 -4.41
C LYS A 244 0.15 -10.73 -4.95
N ILE A 245 -1.13 -11.04 -4.88
CA ILE A 245 -2.19 -10.17 -5.37
C ILE A 245 -3.22 -10.03 -4.25
N HIS A 246 -3.43 -8.78 -3.82
CA HIS A 246 -4.32 -8.44 -2.73
C HIS A 246 -5.41 -7.49 -3.22
N SER A 247 -6.65 -7.71 -2.78
CA SER A 247 -7.71 -6.73 -2.99
C SER A 247 -7.48 -5.51 -2.07
N VAL A 248 -7.64 -4.31 -2.62
CA VAL A 248 -7.65 -3.08 -1.80
C VAL A 248 -8.93 -2.93 -0.99
N ASP A 249 -9.93 -3.79 -1.22
CA ASP A 249 -11.16 -3.85 -0.42
C ASP A 249 -11.03 -4.75 0.81
N ASP A 250 -9.92 -5.47 0.94
CA ASP A 250 -9.61 -6.25 2.15
C ASP A 250 -9.10 -5.32 3.26
N ASP A 251 -9.93 -5.09 4.27
CA ASP A 251 -9.60 -4.28 5.45
C ASP A 251 -8.37 -4.81 6.19
N THR A 252 -8.17 -6.13 6.22
CA THR A 252 -7.02 -6.75 6.86
C THR A 252 -5.75 -6.38 6.14
N TYR A 253 -5.76 -6.45 4.81
CA TYR A 253 -4.64 -6.02 4.00
C TYR A 253 -4.39 -4.50 4.12
N CYS A 254 -5.44 -3.69 4.04
CA CYS A 254 -5.32 -2.24 4.22
C CYS A 254 -4.73 -1.88 5.59
N LEU A 255 -5.16 -2.55 6.67
CA LEU A 255 -4.60 -2.34 7.99
C LEU A 255 -3.13 -2.75 8.08
N LYS A 256 -2.76 -3.87 7.45
CA LYS A 256 -1.39 -4.34 7.36
C LYS A 256 -0.48 -3.28 6.71
N ILE A 257 -0.89 -2.77 5.55
CA ILE A 257 -0.18 -1.69 4.86
C ILE A 257 -0.16 -0.41 5.71
N ALA A 258 -1.28 -0.06 6.32
CA ALA A 258 -1.38 1.11 7.20
C ALA A 258 -0.43 1.05 8.40
N ASN A 259 -0.15 -0.13 8.93
CA ASN A 259 0.81 -0.32 10.02
C ASN A 259 2.27 -0.28 9.55
N ALA A 260 2.53 -0.70 8.32
CA ALA A 260 3.88 -0.71 7.74
C ALA A 260 4.26 0.63 7.08
N MET A 261 3.28 1.49 6.77
CA MET A 261 3.53 2.74 6.07
C MET A 261 4.23 3.76 6.95
N LYS A 262 5.21 4.44 6.36
CA LYS A 262 5.89 5.59 6.95
C LYS A 262 5.39 6.86 6.29
N LEU A 263 4.81 7.75 7.09
CA LEU A 263 4.48 9.09 6.67
C LEU A 263 5.72 9.98 6.74
N GLN A 264 5.94 10.75 5.71
CA GLN A 264 7.04 11.69 5.64
C GLN A 264 6.60 12.98 4.94
N ALA A 265 6.53 14.08 5.69
CA ALA A 265 6.47 15.40 5.11
C ALA A 265 7.89 15.89 4.81
N ARG A 266 8.12 16.32 3.58
CA ARG A 266 9.44 16.75 3.12
C ARG A 266 9.37 17.71 1.95
N PHE A 267 10.46 18.39 1.70
CA PHE A 267 10.65 19.08 0.42
C PHE A 267 10.99 18.07 -0.67
N LYS A 268 10.25 18.10 -1.75
CA LYS A 268 10.55 17.34 -2.96
C LYS A 268 11.25 18.24 -3.96
N THR A 269 12.37 17.77 -4.49
CA THR A 269 13.11 18.43 -5.57
C THR A 269 12.75 17.75 -6.90
N SER A 270 12.61 18.53 -7.96
CA SER A 270 12.42 18.02 -9.31
C SER A 270 13.47 18.60 -10.24
N SER A 271 14.04 17.75 -11.05
CA SER A 271 14.90 18.16 -12.18
C SER A 271 14.10 18.62 -13.41
N ARG A 272 12.75 18.62 -13.34
CA ARG A 272 11.94 19.10 -14.47
C ARG A 272 12.21 20.57 -14.74
N LYS A 273 12.59 20.86 -15.99
CA LYS A 273 12.61 22.23 -16.49
C LYS A 273 11.19 22.78 -16.46
N ILE A 274 10.97 23.87 -15.75
CA ILE A 274 9.75 24.66 -15.93
C ILE A 274 9.89 25.39 -17.26
N LYS A 275 8.82 25.38 -18.07
CA LYS A 275 8.80 26.12 -19.34
C LYS A 275 9.19 27.59 -19.08
N GLY A 276 10.26 28.07 -19.70
CA GLY A 276 10.80 29.42 -19.52
C GLY A 276 11.90 29.60 -18.47
N GLN A 277 12.29 28.55 -17.70
CA GLN A 277 13.40 28.63 -16.74
C GLN A 277 14.73 28.14 -17.31
N LYS A 278 15.83 28.76 -16.86
CA LYS A 278 17.19 28.37 -17.26
C LYS A 278 17.52 26.94 -16.78
N THR A 279 18.36 26.26 -17.55
CA THR A 279 18.88 24.92 -17.25
C THR A 279 19.48 24.87 -15.83
N GLY A 280 19.11 23.87 -15.05
CA GLY A 280 19.66 23.65 -13.69
C GLY A 280 18.81 24.19 -12.55
N GLU A 281 17.63 24.71 -12.82
CA GLU A 281 16.70 25.12 -11.79
C GLU A 281 15.85 23.94 -11.30
N TYR A 282 15.81 23.75 -9.97
CA TYR A 282 15.04 22.71 -9.29
C TYR A 282 13.77 23.31 -8.70
N ASN A 283 12.68 22.60 -8.84
CA ASN A 283 11.46 22.93 -8.13
C ASN A 283 11.49 22.28 -6.76
N PHE A 284 11.31 23.08 -5.72
CA PHE A 284 11.10 22.59 -4.36
C PHE A 284 9.63 22.77 -4.02
N TRP A 285 9.00 21.71 -3.53
CA TRP A 285 7.63 21.80 -3.01
C TRP A 285 7.48 20.84 -1.82
N SER A 286 6.59 21.19 -0.92
CA SER A 286 6.24 20.35 0.20
C SER A 286 5.30 19.24 -0.25
N VAL A 287 5.62 18.02 0.17
CA VAL A 287 4.81 16.83 -0.10
C VAL A 287 4.64 16.02 1.16
N ILE A 288 3.52 15.34 1.30
CA ILE A 288 3.37 14.20 2.22
C ILE A 288 3.54 12.95 1.38
N SER A 289 4.51 12.14 1.75
CA SER A 289 4.80 10.87 1.11
C SER A 289 4.38 9.74 2.02
N LEU A 290 3.80 8.71 1.44
CA LEU A 290 3.49 7.45 2.08
C LEU A 290 4.39 6.40 1.46
N ILE A 291 5.30 5.85 2.24
CA ILE A 291 6.32 4.91 1.79
C ILE A 291 6.16 3.63 2.60
N VAL A 292 6.22 2.51 1.92
CA VAL A 292 6.42 1.19 2.51
C VAL A 292 7.80 0.74 2.06
N ASP A 293 8.71 0.50 3.01
CA ASP A 293 10.13 0.24 2.72
C ASP A 293 10.31 -1.00 1.82
N SER A 294 9.55 -2.07 2.10
CA SER A 294 9.43 -3.21 1.20
C SER A 294 8.05 -3.82 1.35
N MET A 295 7.30 -3.90 0.27
CA MET A 295 6.02 -4.59 0.27
C MET A 295 6.18 -6.09 0.52
N GLN A 296 7.27 -6.69 0.01
CA GLN A 296 7.57 -8.11 0.20
C GLN A 296 8.00 -8.42 1.64
N GLU A 297 8.96 -7.67 2.20
CA GLU A 297 9.41 -7.85 3.59
C GLU A 297 8.27 -7.65 4.57
N THR A 298 7.39 -6.66 4.31
CA THR A 298 6.19 -6.43 5.11
C THR A 298 5.29 -7.66 5.09
N GLU A 299 5.16 -8.34 3.96
CA GLU A 299 4.37 -9.56 3.83
C GLU A 299 5.03 -10.75 4.53
N GLU A 300 6.32 -10.96 4.35
CA GLU A 300 7.08 -12.04 5.00
C GLU A 300 7.12 -11.87 6.53
N LEU A 301 7.33 -10.64 7.00
CA LEU A 301 7.34 -10.34 8.44
C LEU A 301 5.97 -10.63 9.08
N ASN A 302 4.88 -10.24 8.40
CA ASN A 302 3.53 -10.48 8.90
C ASN A 302 3.15 -11.97 8.86
N GLU A 303 3.54 -12.70 7.81
CA GLU A 303 3.35 -14.16 7.78
C GLU A 303 4.10 -14.84 8.94
N SER A 304 5.31 -14.36 9.26
CA SER A 304 6.07 -14.88 10.42
C SER A 304 5.42 -14.53 11.75
N ILE A 305 4.84 -13.34 11.88
CA ILE A 305 4.09 -12.90 13.07
C ILE A 305 2.82 -13.73 13.23
N GLU A 306 2.01 -13.88 12.17
CA GLU A 306 0.82 -14.74 12.21
C GLU A 306 1.16 -16.19 12.57
N LEU A 307 2.23 -16.73 12.00
CA LEU A 307 2.71 -18.08 12.34
C LEU A 307 3.17 -18.16 13.79
N HIS A 308 3.78 -17.11 14.32
CA HIS A 308 4.21 -17.03 15.72
C HIS A 308 3.02 -16.93 16.67
N GLU A 309 2.01 -16.11 16.33
CA GLU A 309 0.76 -16.01 17.08
C GLU A 309 -0.02 -17.33 17.08
N LEU A 310 -0.12 -18.00 15.93
CA LEU A 310 -0.74 -19.33 15.85
C LEU A 310 0.00 -20.37 16.67
N LYS A 311 1.34 -20.34 16.69
CA LYS A 311 2.14 -21.21 17.56
C LYS A 311 1.90 -20.88 19.03
N LEU A 312 1.87 -19.59 19.39
CA LEU A 312 1.59 -19.13 20.75
C LEU A 312 0.20 -19.55 21.20
N LEU A 313 -0.83 -19.36 20.37
CA LEU A 313 -2.20 -19.80 20.65
C LEU A 313 -2.30 -21.32 20.83
N ARG A 314 -1.56 -22.12 20.04
CA ARG A 314 -1.47 -23.57 20.23
C ARG A 314 -0.85 -23.94 21.60
N VAL A 315 0.22 -23.25 22.00
CA VAL A 315 0.88 -23.45 23.27
C VAL A 315 -0.05 -23.08 24.42
N ILE A 316 -0.69 -21.90 24.33
CA ILE A 316 -1.67 -21.44 25.35
C ILE A 316 -2.84 -22.44 25.45
N ARG A 317 -3.41 -22.85 24.31
CA ARG A 317 -4.49 -23.86 24.30
C ARG A 317 -4.05 -25.19 24.91
N GLY A 318 -2.84 -25.65 24.60
CA GLY A 318 -2.26 -26.85 25.19
C GLY A 318 -2.07 -26.70 26.70
N TRP A 319 -1.58 -25.55 27.17
CA TRP A 319 -1.40 -25.26 28.59
C TRP A 319 -2.74 -25.16 29.33
N VAL A 320 -3.72 -24.48 28.80
CA VAL A 320 -5.08 -24.35 29.34
C VAL A 320 -5.71 -25.75 29.46
N THR A 321 -5.62 -26.57 28.40
CA THR A 321 -6.18 -27.94 28.43
C THR A 321 -5.50 -28.83 29.47
N LYS A 322 -4.17 -28.70 29.61
CA LYS A 322 -3.38 -29.47 30.60
C LYS A 322 -3.69 -29.02 32.02
N THR A 323 -3.85 -27.73 32.24
CA THR A 323 -4.21 -27.16 33.55
C THR A 323 -5.64 -27.52 33.91
N TRP A 324 -6.58 -27.46 32.97
CA TRP A 324 -7.96 -27.85 33.16
C TRP A 324 -8.10 -29.33 33.51
N ARG A 325 -7.34 -30.20 32.86
CA ARG A 325 -7.28 -31.64 33.25
C ARG A 325 -6.80 -31.83 34.68
N LYS A 326 -5.77 -31.12 35.13
CA LYS A 326 -5.28 -31.18 36.52
C LYS A 326 -6.35 -30.73 37.52
N VAL A 327 -7.02 -29.60 37.21
CA VAL A 327 -8.08 -29.05 38.04
C VAL A 327 -9.28 -30.04 38.16
N THR A 328 -9.73 -30.57 37.02
CA THR A 328 -10.82 -31.56 37.02
C THR A 328 -10.45 -32.85 37.74
N THR A 329 -9.20 -33.31 37.63
CA THR A 329 -8.72 -34.50 38.38
C THR A 329 -8.66 -34.22 39.89
N PHE A 330 -8.20 -33.02 40.27
CA PHE A 330 -8.19 -32.60 41.68
C PHE A 330 -9.59 -32.55 42.29
N PHE A 331 -10.56 -31.94 41.59
CA PHE A 331 -11.95 -31.88 42.03
C PHE A 331 -12.59 -33.26 42.08
N LYS A 332 -12.35 -34.13 41.08
CA LYS A 332 -12.84 -35.52 41.12
C LYS A 332 -12.28 -36.30 42.33
N GLY A 333 -10.98 -36.12 42.60
CA GLY A 333 -10.32 -36.74 43.76
C GLY A 333 -10.85 -36.20 45.09
N GLY A 334 -11.10 -34.89 45.19
CA GLY A 334 -11.69 -34.24 46.36
C GLY A 334 -13.12 -34.70 46.65
N ILE A 335 -13.96 -34.78 45.60
CA ILE A 335 -15.34 -35.28 45.72
C ILE A 335 -15.38 -36.74 46.13
N MET A 336 -14.49 -37.58 45.60
CA MET A 336 -14.40 -38.99 46.02
C MET A 336 -14.00 -39.13 47.49
N LYS A 337 -13.00 -38.36 47.95
CA LYS A 337 -12.59 -38.39 49.39
C LYS A 337 -13.73 -37.92 50.30
N LEU A 338 -14.48 -36.87 49.88
CA LEU A 338 -15.61 -36.38 50.66
C LEU A 338 -16.75 -37.41 50.73
N LYS A 339 -17.07 -38.10 49.62
CA LYS A 339 -18.06 -39.18 49.60
C LYS A 339 -17.66 -40.36 50.49
N THR A 340 -16.39 -40.76 50.48
CA THR A 340 -15.86 -41.83 51.35
C THR A 340 -15.95 -41.42 52.81
N PHE A 341 -15.64 -40.18 53.16
CA PHE A 341 -15.74 -39.63 54.50
C PHE A 341 -17.19 -39.59 54.99
N LEU A 342 -18.15 -39.28 54.08
CA LEU A 342 -19.59 -39.25 54.40
C LEU A 342 -20.26 -40.63 54.29
N GLY A 343 -19.52 -41.73 54.10
CA GLY A 343 -20.05 -43.07 54.03
C GLY A 343 -20.91 -43.38 52.81
N VAL A 344 -20.86 -42.54 51.79
CA VAL A 344 -21.62 -42.68 50.54
C VAL A 344 -20.87 -43.62 49.59
N LYS A 345 -21.46 -44.78 49.26
CA LYS A 345 -20.85 -45.71 48.27
C LYS A 345 -20.69 -45.02 46.91
N PRO A 346 -19.54 -45.16 46.27
CA PRO A 346 -19.31 -44.56 44.93
C PRO A 346 -20.27 -45.19 43.91
N ASP A 347 -21.00 -44.30 43.19
CA ASP A 347 -21.81 -44.72 42.04
C ASP A 347 -20.90 -44.98 40.84
N PRO A 348 -20.85 -46.20 40.30
CA PRO A 348 -19.99 -46.50 39.14
C PRO A 348 -20.33 -45.71 37.90
N SER A 349 -21.57 -45.19 37.77
CA SER A 349 -22.03 -44.39 36.62
C SER A 349 -21.57 -42.93 36.65
N PHE A 350 -21.01 -42.44 37.75
CA PHE A 350 -20.62 -41.04 37.92
C PHE A 350 -19.49 -40.58 36.96
N ASN A 351 -18.65 -41.52 36.55
CA ASN A 351 -17.54 -41.21 35.62
C ASN A 351 -18.00 -40.98 34.17
N ASN A 352 -19.20 -41.44 33.81
CA ASN A 352 -19.72 -41.32 32.42
C ASN A 352 -20.66 -40.14 32.20
N LYS A 353 -21.07 -39.42 33.28
CA LYS A 353 -22.04 -38.32 33.20
C LYS A 353 -21.41 -36.92 33.07
N ILE A 354 -20.10 -36.79 33.22
CA ILE A 354 -19.42 -35.51 33.02
C ILE A 354 -18.69 -35.56 31.67
N LYS A 355 -19.45 -35.38 30.58
CA LYS A 355 -18.92 -34.95 29.26
C LYS A 355 -19.01 -33.45 29.27
N PHE A 356 -17.86 -32.79 29.20
CA PHE A 356 -17.74 -31.36 28.85
C PHE A 356 -17.45 -31.23 27.37
#